data_18bc3f86cafe86d6a33eac702e3a3094
#
_entry.id   18bc3f86cafe86d6a33eac702e3a3094
#
_cell.length_a   1.000
_cell.length_b   1.000
_cell.length_c   1.000
_cell.angle_alpha   90.00
_cell.angle_beta   90.00
_cell.angle_gamma   90.00
#
_symmetry.space_group_name_H-M   'P 1'
#
loop_
_entity.id
_entity.type
_entity.pdbx_description
1 polymer ?
#
loop_
_entity_poly.entity_id
_entity_poly.type
_entity_poly.pdbx_seq_one_letter_code
_entity_poly.pdbx_strand_id
1 'polypeptide(L)'
;PFYKELRRVDKDKNGNNITVLNKDLKSQRSIHFILGGDYTFRAVDRNFKVTAEMYYKKLDNLNPYTVDNVKIRYYGENCAKGYAMGLDVKFFGEFVPGTDSWISFSLMKAQQTIRETTTVPMANSQGYNISLFFQDYFPGYKRVKLNLKGVLSG
;
A
#
# COMPACT_ATOMS: atom_id res chain seq x y z
N PRO A 1 -13.14 16.04 5.13
CA PRO A 1 -12.59 16.26 3.80
C PRO A 1 -11.88 17.61 3.70
N PHE A 2 -10.79 17.67 2.95
CA PHE A 2 -10.07 18.91 2.68
C PHE A 2 -10.81 19.76 1.65
N TYR A 3 -10.61 21.08 1.68
CA TYR A 3 -11.28 22.02 0.75
C TYR A 3 -11.16 21.61 -0.73
N LYS A 4 -10.01 21.06 -1.14
CA LYS A 4 -9.80 20.60 -2.53
C LYS A 4 -10.70 19.41 -2.89
N GLU A 5 -11.02 18.55 -1.94
CA GLU A 5 -11.88 17.38 -2.12
C GLU A 5 -13.35 17.75 -2.31
N LEU A 6 -13.76 18.91 -1.77
CA LEU A 6 -15.13 19.41 -1.89
C LEU A 6 -15.45 19.97 -3.28
N ARG A 7 -14.42 20.26 -4.09
CA ARG A 7 -14.59 20.88 -5.41
C ARG A 7 -15.08 19.85 -6.43
N ARG A 8 -16.20 20.16 -7.05
CA ARG A 8 -16.78 19.43 -8.17
C ARG A 8 -16.86 20.36 -9.39
N VAL A 9 -16.58 19.82 -10.58
CA VAL A 9 -16.83 20.54 -11.84
C VAL A 9 -18.19 20.13 -12.35
N ASP A 10 -19.11 21.09 -12.40
CA ASP A 10 -20.43 20.94 -12.99
C ASP A 10 -20.53 21.77 -14.28
N LYS A 11 -21.58 21.55 -15.06
CA LYS A 11 -21.90 22.40 -16.22
C LYS A 11 -23.00 23.39 -15.85
N ASP A 12 -22.83 24.64 -16.25
CA ASP A 12 -23.88 25.65 -16.15
C ASP A 12 -24.97 25.44 -17.23
N LYS A 13 -26.00 26.25 -17.20
CA LYS A 13 -27.11 26.20 -18.19
C LYS A 13 -26.64 26.42 -19.63
N ASN A 14 -25.46 27.01 -19.84
CA ASN A 14 -24.86 27.31 -21.13
C ASN A 14 -23.81 26.27 -21.54
N GLY A 15 -23.63 25.21 -20.75
CA GLY A 15 -22.67 24.12 -20.99
C GLY A 15 -21.22 24.41 -20.56
N ASN A 16 -20.96 25.58 -19.93
CA ASN A 16 -19.62 25.91 -19.44
C ASN A 16 -19.31 25.21 -18.11
N ASN A 17 -18.04 24.85 -17.92
CA ASN A 17 -17.59 24.23 -16.68
C ASN A 17 -17.55 25.25 -15.54
N ILE A 18 -18.29 25.00 -14.50
CA ILE A 18 -18.27 25.78 -13.26
C ILE A 18 -17.74 24.93 -12.11
N THR A 19 -17.02 25.53 -11.19
CA THR A 19 -16.57 24.84 -9.98
C THR A 19 -17.59 25.08 -8.86
N VAL A 20 -18.19 24.00 -8.38
CA VAL A 20 -19.16 24.00 -7.27
C VAL A 20 -18.53 23.34 -6.06
N LEU A 21 -18.86 23.80 -4.86
CA LEU A 21 -18.47 23.16 -3.60
C LEU A 21 -19.58 22.24 -3.13
N ASN A 22 -19.27 20.94 -3.04
CA ASN A 22 -20.17 19.97 -2.43
C ASN A 22 -19.98 19.97 -0.90
N LYS A 23 -20.85 20.67 -0.18
CA LYS A 23 -20.82 20.74 1.29
C LYS A 23 -21.35 19.46 1.95
N ASP A 24 -22.07 18.62 1.20
CA ASP A 24 -22.67 17.39 1.66
C ASP A 24 -21.75 16.16 1.52
N LEU A 25 -20.49 16.38 1.13
CA LEU A 25 -19.51 15.33 1.01
C LEU A 25 -19.28 14.66 2.35
N LYS A 26 -19.57 13.36 2.42
CA LYS A 26 -19.38 12.53 3.62
C LYS A 26 -17.92 12.16 3.79
N SER A 27 -17.54 11.90 5.03
CA SER A 27 -16.22 11.34 5.32
C SER A 27 -16.06 9.95 4.68
N GLN A 28 -14.89 9.71 4.13
CA GLN A 28 -14.51 8.39 3.65
C GLN A 28 -14.40 7.45 4.85
N ARG A 29 -14.84 6.20 4.67
CA ARG A 29 -14.83 5.18 5.71
C ARG A 29 -13.99 3.99 5.27
N SER A 30 -13.22 3.46 6.21
CA SER A 30 -12.47 2.24 5.97
C SER A 30 -12.58 1.30 7.17
N ILE A 31 -12.81 0.01 6.89
CA ILE A 31 -12.85 -1.06 7.88
C ILE A 31 -11.73 -2.03 7.52
N HIS A 32 -10.88 -2.33 8.52
CA HIS A 32 -9.72 -3.21 8.33
C HIS A 32 -9.93 -4.49 9.13
N PHE A 33 -9.65 -5.61 8.49
CA PHE A 33 -9.51 -6.91 9.11
C PHE A 33 -8.08 -7.36 8.88
N ILE A 34 -7.36 -7.67 9.94
CA ILE A 34 -5.96 -8.08 9.90
C ILE A 34 -5.85 -9.36 10.72
N LEU A 35 -5.21 -10.37 10.16
CA LEU A 35 -4.83 -11.61 10.84
C LEU A 35 -3.36 -11.85 10.57
N GLY A 36 -2.58 -11.93 11.61
CA GLY A 36 -1.15 -12.16 11.52
C GLY A 36 -0.60 -12.92 12.68
N GLY A 37 0.60 -13.43 12.48
CA GLY A 37 1.34 -14.12 13.51
C GLY A 37 2.81 -14.19 13.16
N ASP A 38 3.60 -14.54 14.18
CA ASP A 38 5.01 -14.77 14.03
C ASP A 38 5.43 -16.08 14.68
N TYR A 39 6.42 -16.70 14.10
CA TYR A 39 7.00 -17.93 14.56
C TYR A 39 8.53 -17.81 14.62
N THR A 40 9.07 -18.00 15.81
CA THR A 40 10.51 -17.98 16.05
C THR A 40 11.00 -19.40 16.23
N PHE A 41 12.05 -19.76 15.54
CA PHE A 41 12.67 -21.06 15.64
C PHE A 41 14.19 -20.97 15.58
N ARG A 42 14.85 -22.02 16.04
CA ARG A 42 16.30 -22.14 16.01
C ARG A 42 16.70 -23.21 14.99
N ALA A 43 17.56 -22.86 14.07
CA ALA A 43 18.15 -23.77 13.10
C ALA A 43 19.64 -23.49 12.95
N VAL A 44 20.46 -24.55 12.81
CA VAL A 44 21.92 -24.42 12.65
C VAL A 44 22.55 -23.52 13.74
N ASP A 45 22.08 -23.70 15.00
CA ASP A 45 22.48 -22.90 16.18
C ASP A 45 22.24 -21.38 16.07
N ARG A 46 21.31 -20.97 15.22
CA ARG A 46 20.95 -19.55 14.95
C ARG A 46 19.46 -19.34 15.11
N ASN A 47 19.08 -18.11 15.40
CA ASN A 47 17.70 -17.72 15.58
C ASN A 47 17.12 -17.19 14.26
N PHE A 48 15.94 -17.70 13.91
CA PHE A 48 15.17 -17.28 12.76
C PHE A 48 13.75 -16.94 13.20
N LYS A 49 13.13 -16.02 12.49
CA LYS A 49 11.75 -15.60 12.71
C LYS A 49 11.03 -15.44 11.38
N VAL A 50 9.85 -16.04 11.26
CA VAL A 50 8.92 -15.81 10.17
C VAL A 50 7.76 -15.00 10.72
N THR A 51 7.40 -13.92 10.05
CA THR A 51 6.18 -13.16 10.31
C THR A 51 5.31 -13.25 9.07
N ALA A 52 4.04 -13.59 9.24
CA ALA A 52 3.06 -13.59 8.16
C ALA A 52 1.82 -12.83 8.59
N GLU A 53 1.31 -11.98 7.72
CA GLU A 53 0.13 -11.16 7.94
C GLU A 53 -0.74 -11.14 6.68
N MET A 54 -2.03 -11.39 6.84
CA MET A 54 -3.02 -11.17 5.80
C MET A 54 -3.97 -10.07 6.22
N TYR A 55 -4.39 -9.26 5.27
CA TYR A 55 -5.31 -8.17 5.53
C TYR A 55 -6.38 -8.02 4.46
N TYR A 56 -7.53 -7.55 4.90
CA TYR A 56 -8.62 -7.11 4.05
C TYR A 56 -9.14 -5.76 4.53
N LYS A 57 -9.20 -4.80 3.64
CA LYS A 57 -9.64 -3.43 3.89
C LYS A 57 -10.83 -3.12 2.99
N LYS A 58 -11.99 -2.89 3.60
CA LYS A 58 -13.18 -2.39 2.91
C LYS A 58 -13.19 -0.87 2.94
N LEU A 59 -13.50 -0.25 1.82
CA LEU A 59 -13.52 1.19 1.63
C LEU A 59 -14.88 1.64 1.14
N ASP A 60 -15.53 2.54 1.88
CA ASP A 60 -16.83 3.10 1.56
C ASP A 60 -16.76 4.63 1.47
N ASN A 61 -17.69 5.22 0.74
CA ASN A 61 -17.80 6.68 0.54
C ASN A 61 -16.55 7.31 -0.03
N LEU A 62 -15.85 6.62 -0.93
CA LEU A 62 -14.65 7.18 -1.55
C LEU A 62 -15.01 8.36 -2.45
N ASN A 63 -14.17 9.39 -2.42
CA ASN A 63 -14.17 10.48 -3.36
C ASN A 63 -13.05 10.23 -4.38
N PRO A 64 -13.35 9.62 -5.54
CA PRO A 64 -12.33 9.32 -6.53
C PRO A 64 -11.70 10.58 -7.10
N TYR A 65 -10.52 10.42 -7.67
CA TYR A 65 -9.80 11.48 -8.33
C TYR A 65 -9.16 11.00 -9.63
N THR A 66 -8.92 11.93 -10.52
CA THR A 66 -8.10 11.72 -11.72
C THR A 66 -6.83 12.55 -11.62
N VAL A 67 -5.77 12.06 -12.22
CA VAL A 67 -4.52 12.80 -12.36
C VAL A 67 -4.41 13.28 -13.81
N ASP A 68 -4.36 14.59 -13.98
CA ASP A 68 -4.25 15.24 -15.27
C ASP A 68 -3.04 16.20 -15.22
N ASN A 69 -1.99 15.89 -15.99
CA ASN A 69 -0.75 16.64 -16.00
C ASN A 69 -0.24 17.01 -14.59
N VAL A 70 -0.04 15.99 -13.72
CA VAL A 70 0.43 16.17 -12.32
C VAL A 70 -0.59 16.84 -11.40
N LYS A 71 -1.75 17.28 -11.89
CA LYS A 71 -2.81 17.85 -11.08
C LYS A 71 -3.83 16.83 -10.67
N ILE A 72 -4.08 16.72 -9.37
CA ILE A 72 -5.14 15.86 -8.83
C ILE A 72 -6.46 16.62 -8.93
N ARG A 73 -7.44 16.01 -9.61
CA ARG A 73 -8.80 16.50 -9.72
C ARG A 73 -9.75 15.52 -9.07
N TYR A 74 -10.37 15.92 -7.98
CA TYR A 74 -11.38 15.13 -7.29
C TYR A 74 -12.73 15.23 -8.00
N TYR A 75 -13.50 14.13 -7.92
CA TYR A 75 -14.90 14.12 -8.39
C TYR A 75 -15.79 14.99 -7.50
N GLY A 76 -15.39 15.22 -6.24
CA GLY A 76 -16.16 15.99 -5.27
C GLY A 76 -17.46 15.30 -4.85
N GLU A 77 -17.53 13.98 -4.99
CA GLU A 77 -18.69 13.14 -4.69
C GLU A 77 -18.25 11.83 -4.04
N ASN A 78 -19.05 11.33 -3.11
CA ASN A 78 -18.84 10.00 -2.53
C ASN A 78 -19.40 8.90 -3.46
N CYS A 79 -18.87 8.80 -4.66
CA CYS A 79 -19.43 7.94 -5.70
C CYS A 79 -18.62 6.65 -5.94
N ALA A 80 -17.69 6.32 -5.06
CA ALA A 80 -16.93 5.09 -5.19
C ALA A 80 -16.89 4.28 -3.90
N LYS A 81 -16.71 2.97 -4.08
CA LYS A 81 -16.43 1.97 -3.06
C LYS A 81 -15.21 1.19 -3.49
N GLY A 82 -14.50 0.58 -2.57
CA GLY A 82 -13.32 -0.19 -2.92
C GLY A 82 -12.93 -1.21 -1.88
N TYR A 83 -11.90 -1.97 -2.21
CA TYR A 83 -11.24 -2.86 -1.27
C TYR A 83 -9.74 -2.92 -1.55
N ALA A 84 -8.99 -3.23 -0.53
CA ALA A 84 -7.60 -3.64 -0.64
C ALA A 84 -7.40 -4.91 0.19
N MET A 85 -6.70 -5.87 -0.36
CA MET A 85 -6.35 -7.10 0.34
C MET A 85 -4.92 -7.48 0.00
N GLY A 86 -4.25 -8.14 0.92
CA GLY A 86 -2.88 -8.57 0.71
C GLY A 86 -2.40 -9.59 1.70
N LEU A 87 -1.20 -10.08 1.40
CA LEU A 87 -0.42 -11.00 2.21
C LEU A 87 1.00 -10.47 2.29
N ASP A 88 1.48 -10.29 3.50
CA ASP A 88 2.85 -9.92 3.79
C ASP A 88 3.54 -11.06 4.54
N VAL A 89 4.70 -11.49 4.04
CA VAL A 89 5.53 -12.49 4.69
C VAL A 89 6.93 -11.92 4.83
N LYS A 90 7.51 -12.03 6.01
CA LYS A 90 8.86 -11.58 6.28
C LYS A 90 9.64 -12.66 7.02
N PHE A 91 10.80 -12.98 6.51
CA PHE A 91 11.73 -13.92 7.08
C PHE A 91 12.97 -13.16 7.58
N PHE A 92 13.23 -13.26 8.86
CA PHE A 92 14.40 -12.71 9.52
C PHE A 92 15.33 -13.82 9.95
N GLY A 93 16.62 -13.57 9.95
CA GLY A 93 17.54 -14.51 10.52
C GLY A 93 18.98 -14.02 10.55
N GLU A 94 19.70 -14.70 11.40
CA GLU A 94 21.15 -14.59 11.49
C GLU A 94 21.80 -15.53 10.47
N PHE A 95 21.76 -15.15 9.18
CA PHE A 95 22.37 -15.97 8.11
C PHE A 95 23.89 -16.03 8.23
N VAL A 96 24.49 -14.95 8.68
CA VAL A 96 25.92 -14.86 9.03
C VAL A 96 26.01 -14.54 10.51
N PRO A 97 26.85 -15.27 11.31
CA PRO A 97 26.97 -15.03 12.74
C PRO A 97 27.22 -13.57 13.12
N GLY A 98 26.40 -13.01 14.01
CA GLY A 98 26.51 -11.61 14.45
C GLY A 98 25.99 -10.57 13.48
N THR A 99 25.21 -10.99 12.47
CA THR A 99 24.56 -10.07 11.51
C THR A 99 23.07 -10.39 11.36
N ASP A 100 22.26 -9.37 11.16
CA ASP A 100 20.83 -9.52 10.92
C ASP A 100 20.52 -9.32 9.45
N SER A 101 19.83 -10.29 8.86
CA SER A 101 19.38 -10.23 7.47
C SER A 101 17.91 -10.58 7.38
N TRP A 102 17.25 -10.09 6.34
CA TRP A 102 15.84 -10.41 6.13
C TRP A 102 15.44 -10.36 4.66
N ILE A 103 14.41 -11.12 4.33
CA ILE A 103 13.70 -11.05 3.07
C ILE A 103 12.22 -10.84 3.36
N SER A 104 11.56 -9.97 2.62
CA SER A 104 10.11 -9.79 2.68
C SER A 104 9.48 -9.97 1.30
N PHE A 105 8.29 -10.53 1.33
CA PHE A 105 7.46 -10.75 0.18
C PHE A 105 6.06 -10.23 0.49
N SER A 106 5.55 -9.35 -0.36
CA SER A 106 4.22 -8.75 -0.24
C SER A 106 3.44 -8.96 -1.52
N LEU A 107 2.19 -9.37 -1.39
CA LEU A 107 1.20 -9.41 -2.45
C LEU A 107 0.07 -8.47 -2.08
N MET A 108 -0.34 -7.61 -3.00
CA MET A 108 -1.46 -6.69 -2.77
C MET A 108 -2.35 -6.59 -4.01
N LYS A 109 -3.65 -6.53 -3.77
CA LYS A 109 -4.65 -6.19 -4.76
C LYS A 109 -5.56 -5.11 -4.19
N ALA A 110 -5.64 -3.96 -4.85
CA ALA A 110 -6.53 -2.88 -4.47
C ALA A 110 -7.32 -2.38 -5.68
N GLN A 111 -8.64 -2.34 -5.53
CA GLN A 111 -9.56 -1.94 -6.59
C GLN A 111 -10.62 -1.01 -6.03
N GLN A 112 -11.12 -0.11 -6.87
CA GLN A 112 -12.28 0.72 -6.59
C GLN A 112 -13.30 0.64 -7.72
N THR A 113 -14.56 0.69 -7.36
CA THR A 113 -15.69 0.75 -8.30
C THR A 113 -16.30 2.13 -8.19
N ILE A 114 -16.30 2.85 -9.30
CA ILE A 114 -16.82 4.23 -9.41
C ILE A 114 -18.24 4.15 -9.98
N ARG A 115 -19.19 4.81 -9.34
CA ARG A 115 -20.61 4.88 -9.74
C ARG A 115 -21.24 3.52 -10.06
N GLU A 116 -20.78 2.47 -9.33
CA GLU A 116 -21.25 1.08 -9.47
C GLU A 116 -21.08 0.44 -10.86
N THR A 117 -20.41 1.12 -11.78
CA THR A 117 -20.25 0.67 -13.16
C THR A 117 -18.81 0.40 -13.56
N THR A 118 -17.87 1.22 -13.13
CA THR A 118 -16.48 1.15 -13.58
C THR A 118 -15.56 0.69 -12.46
N THR A 119 -14.98 -0.50 -12.59
CA THR A 119 -13.97 -1.01 -11.66
C THR A 119 -12.57 -0.73 -12.21
N VAL A 120 -11.76 -0.04 -11.41
CA VAL A 120 -10.38 0.31 -11.75
C VAL A 120 -9.44 -0.07 -10.60
N PRO A 121 -8.18 -0.42 -10.90
CA PRO A 121 -7.18 -0.56 -9.84
C PRO A 121 -6.97 0.78 -9.14
N MET A 122 -6.69 0.75 -7.84
CA MET A 122 -6.29 1.96 -7.11
C MET A 122 -4.87 2.37 -7.52
N ALA A 123 -4.58 3.66 -7.50
CA ALA A 123 -3.30 4.21 -7.94
C ALA A 123 -2.07 3.59 -7.23
N ASN A 124 -2.25 3.11 -6.01
CA ASN A 124 -1.20 2.47 -5.21
C ASN A 124 -1.28 0.93 -5.22
N SER A 125 -2.00 0.33 -6.17
CA SER A 125 -2.10 -1.13 -6.28
C SER A 125 -0.84 -1.67 -6.93
N GLN A 126 0.11 -2.10 -6.12
CA GLN A 126 1.27 -2.88 -6.56
C GLN A 126 0.95 -4.36 -6.40
N GLY A 127 1.06 -5.13 -7.49
CA GLY A 127 0.74 -6.55 -7.48
C GLY A 127 1.62 -7.35 -6.52
N TYR A 128 2.91 -7.05 -6.53
CA TYR A 128 3.89 -7.68 -5.64
C TYR A 128 5.03 -6.73 -5.27
N ASN A 129 5.64 -7.00 -4.13
CA ASN A 129 6.89 -6.37 -3.70
C ASN A 129 7.77 -7.42 -3.02
N ILE A 130 9.02 -7.50 -3.43
CA ILE A 130 10.05 -8.35 -2.82
C ILE A 130 11.16 -7.43 -2.36
N SER A 131 11.52 -7.50 -1.10
CA SER A 131 12.62 -6.72 -0.55
C SER A 131 13.59 -7.63 0.19
N LEU A 132 14.86 -7.42 -0.03
CA LEU A 132 15.97 -8.16 0.55
C LEU A 132 16.91 -7.19 1.28
N PHE A 133 17.31 -7.56 2.46
CA PHE A 133 18.43 -6.97 3.18
C PHE A 133 19.35 -8.08 3.68
N PHE A 134 20.56 -8.09 3.18
CA PHE A 134 21.59 -9.05 3.57
C PHE A 134 22.78 -8.31 4.14
N GLN A 135 23.28 -8.80 5.27
CA GLN A 135 24.45 -8.23 5.93
C GLN A 135 25.51 -9.31 6.11
N ASP A 136 26.73 -8.96 5.82
CA ASP A 136 27.92 -9.82 6.00
C ASP A 136 29.12 -8.99 6.45
N TYR A 137 30.18 -9.67 6.92
CA TYR A 137 31.45 -9.03 7.21
C TYR A 137 32.31 -8.91 5.95
N PHE A 138 33.10 -7.84 5.89
CA PHE A 138 34.10 -7.73 4.83
C PHE A 138 35.14 -8.86 4.97
N PRO A 139 35.48 -9.58 3.90
CA PRO A 139 36.46 -10.67 3.95
C PRO A 139 37.76 -10.22 4.59
N GLY A 140 38.21 -10.92 5.63
CA GLY A 140 39.40 -10.60 6.40
C GLY A 140 39.28 -9.50 7.46
N TYR A 141 38.16 -8.76 7.51
CA TYR A 141 37.96 -7.65 8.45
C TYR A 141 36.63 -7.72 9.18
N LYS A 142 36.55 -8.46 10.30
CA LYS A 142 35.34 -8.60 11.12
C LYS A 142 34.78 -7.30 11.75
N ARG A 143 35.52 -6.20 11.67
CA ARG A 143 35.07 -4.88 12.14
C ARG A 143 34.28 -4.10 11.08
N VAL A 144 34.33 -4.52 9.82
CA VAL A 144 33.65 -3.86 8.70
C VAL A 144 32.51 -4.74 8.24
N LYS A 145 31.28 -4.21 8.25
CA LYS A 145 30.08 -4.88 7.75
C LYS A 145 29.71 -4.33 6.38
N LEU A 146 29.38 -5.23 5.48
CA LEU A 146 28.81 -4.93 4.17
C LEU A 146 27.31 -5.15 4.20
N ASN A 147 26.57 -4.26 3.58
CA ASN A 147 25.12 -4.35 3.48
C ASN A 147 24.71 -4.40 2.01
N LEU A 148 23.97 -5.43 1.63
CA LEU A 148 23.31 -5.53 0.34
C LEU A 148 21.82 -5.30 0.54
N LYS A 149 21.24 -4.39 -0.22
CA LYS A 149 19.81 -4.12 -0.24
C LYS A 149 19.27 -4.23 -1.65
N GLY A 150 18.20 -5.00 -1.82
CA GLY A 150 17.50 -5.16 -3.09
C GLY A 150 16.01 -4.98 -2.92
N VAL A 151 15.34 -4.39 -3.93
CA VAL A 151 13.89 -4.25 -4.00
C VAL A 151 13.45 -4.54 -5.42
N LEU A 152 12.43 -5.38 -5.55
CA LEU A 152 11.75 -5.69 -6.80
C LEU A 152 10.24 -5.51 -6.59
N SER A 153 9.58 -4.74 -7.43
CA SER A 153 8.13 -4.49 -7.35
C SER A 153 7.49 -4.42 -8.73
N GLY A 154 6.20 -4.77 -8.81
CA GLY A 154 5.41 -4.72 -10.04
C GLY A 154 3.90 -4.77 -9.79
#